data_327b22803526e2988b95b67995d6d3ee
#
_entry.id   327b22803526e2988b95b67995d6d3ee
#
_cell.length_a   1.000
_cell.length_b   1.000
_cell.length_c   1.000
_cell.angle_alpha   90.00
_cell.angle_beta   90.00
_cell.angle_gamma   90.00
#
_symmetry.space_group_name_H-M   'P 1'
#
loop_
_entity.id
_entity.type
_entity.pdbx_description
1 polymer ?
#
loop_
_entity_poly.entity_id
_entity_poly.type
_entity_poly.pdbx_seq_one_letter_code
_entity_poly.pdbx_strand_id
1 'polypeptide(L)'
;AAIIAFFGTGYMKTYKGFVSILNSTAKTAIGDIGSLIVMLLVLRFFQHAAVTVMADFGPALTAVVPNNEFILALAVCILAPLALFRGPLELYGAGSAVISILMGMGVFNSWFLFAMLVVPSMTCISSCVTQSWNMWAVEYNELEPKTFLKNGVPVYWLCTFPIMGLASLLLF
;
A
#
# COMPACT_ATOMS: atom_id res chain seq x y z
N ALA A 1 8.19 21.46 9.31
CA ALA A 1 8.66 21.66 7.93
C ALA A 1 8.07 22.93 7.29
N ALA A 2 6.74 23.12 7.20
CA ALA A 2 6.12 24.30 6.57
C ALA A 2 6.57 25.63 7.20
N ILE A 3 6.60 25.71 8.53
CA ILE A 3 7.04 26.91 9.28
C ILE A 3 8.50 27.25 8.95
N ILE A 4 9.38 26.25 8.93
CA ILE A 4 10.81 26.44 8.61
C ILE A 4 10.98 26.92 7.16
N ALA A 5 10.23 26.33 6.22
CA ALA A 5 10.26 26.74 4.82
C ALA A 5 9.76 28.20 4.66
N PHE A 6 8.73 28.59 5.38
CA PHE A 6 8.20 29.95 5.40
C PHE A 6 9.23 30.98 5.91
N PHE A 7 9.91 30.67 7.01
CA PHE A 7 10.92 31.58 7.56
C PHE A 7 12.22 31.58 6.73
N GLY A 8 12.59 30.44 6.14
CA GLY A 8 13.85 30.30 5.37
C GLY A 8 13.82 30.98 4.00
N THR A 9 12.66 31.11 3.36
CA THR A 9 12.56 31.67 2.00
C THR A 9 12.52 33.22 1.96
N GLY A 10 12.40 33.91 3.11
CA GLY A 10 12.35 35.38 3.17
C GLY A 10 11.13 36.02 2.51
N TYR A 11 10.24 35.25 1.90
CA TYR A 11 9.04 35.75 1.22
C TYR A 11 7.94 36.24 2.17
N MET A 12 8.05 35.99 3.47
CA MET A 12 7.06 36.41 4.47
C MET A 12 7.07 37.93 4.79
N LYS A 13 7.98 38.68 4.20
CA LYS A 13 8.05 40.15 4.46
C LYS A 13 6.87 40.93 3.88
N THR A 14 6.08 40.35 3.00
CA THR A 14 4.97 40.98 2.35
C THR A 14 3.72 40.11 2.32
N TYR A 15 2.56 40.63 2.71
CA TYR A 15 1.28 39.88 2.65
C TYR A 15 0.99 39.31 1.26
N LYS A 16 1.30 40.06 0.19
CA LYS A 16 1.16 39.56 -1.19
C LYS A 16 2.05 38.34 -1.49
N GLY A 17 3.28 38.32 -0.98
CA GLY A 17 4.18 37.16 -1.12
C GLY A 17 3.64 35.94 -0.40
N PHE A 18 3.14 36.10 0.82
CA PHE A 18 2.50 35.03 1.57
C PHE A 18 1.31 34.42 0.83
N VAL A 19 0.35 35.25 0.37
CA VAL A 19 -0.83 34.80 -0.36
C VAL A 19 -0.45 34.12 -1.67
N SER A 20 0.56 34.63 -2.38
CA SER A 20 1.07 34.01 -3.62
C SER A 20 1.62 32.59 -3.38
N ILE A 21 2.45 32.42 -2.36
CA ILE A 21 3.00 31.09 -2.00
C ILE A 21 1.88 30.15 -1.57
N LEU A 22 0.97 30.60 -0.72
CA LEU A 22 -0.15 29.79 -0.26
C LEU A 22 -1.00 29.30 -1.43
N ASN A 23 -1.33 30.19 -2.36
CA ASN A 23 -2.14 29.87 -3.53
C ASN A 23 -1.39 28.93 -4.51
N SER A 24 -0.10 29.16 -4.73
CA SER A 24 0.74 28.28 -5.57
C SER A 24 0.85 26.91 -4.95
N THR A 25 1.16 26.82 -3.66
CA THR A 25 1.29 25.53 -2.94
C THR A 25 -0.05 24.79 -2.92
N ALA A 26 -1.16 25.49 -2.69
CA ALA A 26 -2.48 24.88 -2.71
C ALA A 26 -2.85 24.34 -4.10
N LYS A 27 -2.58 25.09 -5.18
CA LYS A 27 -2.81 24.61 -6.55
C LYS A 27 -1.99 23.37 -6.88
N THR A 28 -0.71 23.38 -6.56
CA THR A 28 0.17 22.22 -6.79
C THR A 28 -0.30 21.03 -5.96
N ALA A 29 -0.56 21.21 -4.67
CA ALA A 29 -1.04 20.15 -3.80
C ALA A 29 -2.39 19.56 -4.27
N ILE A 30 -3.34 20.37 -4.72
CA ILE A 30 -4.61 19.89 -5.26
C ILE A 30 -4.38 19.10 -6.55
N GLY A 31 -3.49 19.56 -7.42
CA GLY A 31 -3.12 18.84 -8.65
C GLY A 31 -2.51 17.46 -8.35
N ASP A 32 -1.57 17.41 -7.42
CA ASP A 32 -0.88 16.18 -7.04
C ASP A 32 -1.79 15.19 -6.30
N ILE A 33 -2.68 15.70 -5.42
CA ILE A 33 -3.60 14.87 -4.63
C ILE A 33 -4.82 14.47 -5.46
N GLY A 34 -5.21 15.23 -6.47
CA GLY A 34 -6.41 14.99 -7.28
C GLY A 34 -6.44 13.58 -7.88
N SER A 35 -5.35 13.13 -8.48
CA SER A 35 -5.22 11.79 -9.05
C SER A 35 -5.31 10.69 -7.97
N LEU A 36 -4.74 10.93 -6.79
CA LEU A 36 -4.82 10.03 -5.64
C LEU A 36 -6.26 9.92 -5.13
N ILE A 37 -6.98 11.04 -5.02
CA ILE A 37 -8.38 11.04 -4.60
C ILE A 37 -9.24 10.23 -5.57
N VAL A 38 -9.09 10.46 -6.88
CA VAL A 38 -9.82 9.70 -7.90
C VAL A 38 -9.50 8.22 -7.81
N MET A 39 -8.22 7.86 -7.68
CA MET A 39 -7.81 6.47 -7.50
C MET A 39 -8.46 5.83 -6.27
N LEU A 40 -8.46 6.51 -5.12
CA LEU A 40 -9.06 6.00 -3.89
C LEU A 40 -10.58 5.87 -3.99
N LEU A 41 -11.26 6.79 -4.68
CA LEU A 41 -12.69 6.68 -4.94
C LEU A 41 -13.00 5.47 -5.81
N VAL A 42 -12.30 5.30 -6.94
CA VAL A 42 -12.47 4.14 -7.82
C VAL A 42 -12.19 2.83 -7.06
N LEU A 43 -11.12 2.79 -6.26
CA LEU A 43 -10.80 1.65 -5.42
C LEU A 43 -11.94 1.36 -4.42
N ARG A 44 -12.53 2.39 -3.81
CA ARG A 44 -13.64 2.22 -2.88
C ARG A 44 -14.90 1.67 -3.55
N PHE A 45 -15.23 2.16 -4.75
CA PHE A 45 -16.31 1.59 -5.56
C PHE A 45 -16.05 0.14 -5.91
N PHE A 46 -14.82 -0.18 -6.35
CA PHE A 46 -14.41 -1.55 -6.65
C PHE A 46 -14.54 -2.46 -5.42
N GLN A 47 -14.06 -2.03 -4.25
CA GLN A 47 -14.18 -2.79 -3.00
C GLN A 47 -15.64 -3.09 -2.67
N HIS A 48 -16.51 -2.08 -2.74
CA HIS A 48 -17.93 -2.25 -2.44
C HIS A 48 -18.60 -3.22 -3.42
N ALA A 49 -18.36 -3.07 -4.72
CA ALA A 49 -18.86 -3.97 -5.74
C ALA A 49 -18.33 -5.41 -5.55
N ALA A 50 -17.04 -5.56 -5.26
CA ALA A 50 -16.41 -6.86 -5.03
C ALA A 50 -17.03 -7.58 -3.83
N VAL A 51 -17.22 -6.89 -2.70
CA VAL A 51 -17.86 -7.49 -1.50
C VAL A 51 -19.29 -7.91 -1.82
N THR A 52 -20.06 -7.09 -2.55
CA THR A 52 -21.43 -7.41 -2.91
C THR A 52 -21.51 -8.64 -3.80
N VAL A 53 -20.69 -8.71 -4.84
CA VAL A 53 -20.65 -9.86 -5.75
C VAL A 53 -20.15 -11.12 -5.03
N MET A 54 -19.12 -10.98 -4.16
CA MET A 54 -18.54 -12.11 -3.44
C MET A 54 -19.45 -12.68 -2.35
N ALA A 55 -20.45 -11.93 -1.89
CA ALA A 55 -21.46 -12.47 -0.98
C ALA A 55 -22.20 -13.67 -1.60
N ASP A 56 -22.45 -13.62 -2.90
CA ASP A 56 -23.11 -14.71 -3.65
C ASP A 56 -22.18 -15.91 -3.88
N PHE A 57 -20.85 -15.68 -3.88
CA PHE A 57 -19.84 -16.72 -4.07
C PHE A 57 -19.21 -17.24 -2.75
N GLY A 58 -19.71 -16.80 -1.61
CA GLY A 58 -19.18 -17.16 -0.28
C GLY A 58 -18.94 -18.67 -0.10
N PRO A 59 -19.89 -19.56 -0.41
CA PRO A 59 -19.70 -21.02 -0.29
C PRO A 59 -18.59 -21.58 -1.19
N ALA A 60 -18.43 -21.04 -2.41
CA ALA A 60 -17.36 -21.45 -3.31
C ALA A 60 -15.98 -20.95 -2.83
N LEU A 61 -15.92 -19.76 -2.27
CA LEU A 61 -14.69 -19.20 -1.69
C LEU A 61 -14.22 -19.98 -0.47
N THR A 62 -15.13 -20.38 0.43
CA THR A 62 -14.77 -21.20 1.61
C THR A 62 -14.22 -22.57 1.22
N ALA A 63 -14.57 -23.08 0.04
CA ALA A 63 -14.00 -24.33 -0.46
C ALA A 63 -12.57 -24.18 -1.00
N VAL A 64 -12.18 -22.99 -1.46
CA VAL A 64 -10.88 -22.71 -2.07
C VAL A 64 -9.90 -22.12 -1.06
N VAL A 65 -10.37 -21.26 -0.17
CA VAL A 65 -9.54 -20.60 0.84
C VAL A 65 -9.31 -21.54 2.03
N PRO A 66 -8.06 -21.86 2.39
CA PRO A 66 -7.78 -22.70 3.55
C PRO A 66 -8.29 -22.06 4.83
N ASN A 67 -9.01 -22.81 5.65
CA ASN A 67 -9.48 -22.34 6.96
C ASN A 67 -8.36 -22.23 8.02
N ASN A 68 -7.15 -22.63 7.66
CA ASN A 68 -5.99 -22.60 8.55
C ASN A 68 -5.21 -21.30 8.32
N GLU A 69 -5.14 -20.44 9.33
CA GLU A 69 -4.45 -19.16 9.28
C GLU A 69 -2.96 -19.28 8.93
N PHE A 70 -2.28 -20.33 9.41
CA PHE A 70 -0.87 -20.57 9.10
C PHE A 70 -0.63 -20.91 7.63
N ILE A 71 -1.49 -21.74 7.05
CA ILE A 71 -1.40 -22.11 5.63
C ILE A 71 -1.66 -20.87 4.77
N LEU A 72 -2.64 -20.06 5.15
CA LEU A 72 -2.97 -18.83 4.44
C LEU A 72 -1.84 -17.79 4.59
N ALA A 73 -1.26 -17.66 5.80
CA ALA A 73 -0.10 -16.79 6.03
C ALA A 73 1.10 -17.20 5.17
N LEU A 74 1.39 -18.49 5.07
CA LEU A 74 2.46 -19.03 4.22
C LEU A 74 2.17 -18.74 2.74
N ALA A 75 0.95 -18.96 2.29
CA ALA A 75 0.53 -18.66 0.92
C ALA A 75 0.71 -17.17 0.60
N VAL A 76 0.33 -16.28 1.51
CA VAL A 76 0.53 -14.82 1.38
C VAL A 76 2.01 -14.46 1.33
N CYS A 77 2.87 -15.09 2.14
CA CYS A 77 4.31 -14.87 2.06
C CYS A 77 4.88 -15.28 0.70
N ILE A 78 4.46 -16.41 0.15
CA ILE A 78 4.89 -16.87 -1.17
C ILE A 78 4.42 -15.89 -2.26
N LEU A 79 3.19 -15.42 -2.15
CA LEU A 79 2.57 -14.52 -3.11
C LEU A 79 2.88 -13.03 -2.85
N ALA A 80 3.68 -12.70 -1.82
CA ALA A 80 3.97 -11.32 -1.44
C ALA A 80 4.47 -10.43 -2.60
N PRO A 81 5.24 -10.92 -3.60
CA PRO A 81 5.59 -10.10 -4.77
C PRO A 81 4.40 -9.58 -5.57
N LEU A 82 3.20 -10.16 -5.41
CA LEU A 82 1.97 -9.61 -6.01
C LEU A 82 1.51 -8.30 -5.35
N ALA A 83 2.13 -7.87 -4.26
CA ALA A 83 1.94 -6.54 -3.70
C ALA A 83 2.64 -5.43 -4.51
N LEU A 84 3.61 -5.79 -5.37
CA LEU A 84 4.28 -4.85 -6.26
C LEU A 84 3.29 -4.21 -7.25
N PHE A 85 3.61 -2.99 -7.68
CA PHE A 85 2.84 -2.24 -8.69
C PHE A 85 1.36 -2.06 -8.34
N ARG A 86 1.03 -1.92 -7.04
CA ARG A 86 -0.34 -1.81 -6.51
C ARG A 86 -1.20 -3.04 -6.79
N GLY A 87 -0.57 -4.19 -6.72
CA GLY A 87 -1.20 -5.48 -6.97
C GLY A 87 -2.22 -5.94 -5.91
N PRO A 88 -2.69 -7.20 -6.01
CA PRO A 88 -3.78 -7.72 -5.18
C PRO A 88 -3.43 -7.91 -3.69
N LEU A 89 -2.16 -7.80 -3.29
CA LEU A 89 -1.72 -7.86 -1.89
C LEU A 89 -1.20 -6.51 -1.37
N GLU A 90 -1.41 -5.42 -2.10
CA GLU A 90 -0.93 -4.09 -1.70
C GLU A 90 -2.07 -3.29 -1.06
N LEU A 91 -1.77 -2.62 0.07
CA LEU A 91 -2.73 -1.90 0.90
C LEU A 91 -3.50 -0.82 0.13
N TYR A 92 -2.81 -0.05 -0.71
CA TYR A 92 -3.39 1.02 -1.52
C TYR A 92 -3.81 0.55 -2.93
N GLY A 93 -3.72 -0.75 -3.19
CA GLY A 93 -4.14 -1.41 -4.43
C GLY A 93 -5.37 -2.29 -4.22
N ALA A 94 -5.44 -3.39 -4.95
CA ALA A 94 -6.55 -4.34 -4.85
C ALA A 94 -6.55 -5.17 -3.55
N GLY A 95 -5.45 -5.14 -2.75
CA GLY A 95 -5.33 -5.93 -1.53
C GLY A 95 -6.38 -5.60 -0.48
N SER A 96 -6.79 -4.34 -0.36
CA SER A 96 -7.87 -3.94 0.52
C SER A 96 -9.23 -4.56 0.13
N ALA A 97 -9.47 -4.80 -1.15
CA ALA A 97 -10.66 -5.52 -1.61
C ALA A 97 -10.59 -7.01 -1.25
N VAL A 98 -9.43 -7.65 -1.44
CA VAL A 98 -9.21 -9.05 -1.04
C VAL A 98 -9.47 -9.23 0.46
N ILE A 99 -8.91 -8.35 1.29
CA ILE A 99 -9.15 -8.40 2.75
C ILE A 99 -10.62 -8.16 3.09
N SER A 100 -11.30 -7.24 2.42
CA SER A 100 -12.73 -7.00 2.65
C SER A 100 -13.58 -8.24 2.36
N ILE A 101 -13.22 -9.01 1.33
CA ILE A 101 -13.85 -10.28 1.01
C ILE A 101 -13.60 -11.31 2.12
N LEU A 102 -12.35 -11.47 2.56
CA LEU A 102 -11.99 -12.41 3.63
C LEU A 102 -12.65 -12.01 4.97
N MET A 103 -12.77 -10.73 5.27
CA MET A 103 -13.53 -10.24 6.43
C MET A 103 -15.02 -10.61 6.32
N GLY A 104 -15.60 -10.51 5.13
CA GLY A 104 -17.00 -10.89 4.88
C GLY A 104 -17.28 -12.38 5.10
N MET A 105 -16.27 -13.24 4.98
CA MET A 105 -16.39 -14.67 5.28
C MET A 105 -16.54 -14.96 6.79
N GLY A 106 -16.09 -14.07 7.66
CA GLY A 106 -16.21 -14.19 9.12
C GLY A 106 -15.40 -15.35 9.76
N VAL A 107 -14.48 -15.95 9.02
CA VAL A 107 -13.71 -17.13 9.45
C VAL A 107 -12.40 -16.73 10.15
N PHE A 108 -11.82 -15.60 9.75
CA PHE A 108 -10.48 -15.20 10.16
C PHE A 108 -10.50 -14.10 11.23
N ASN A 109 -9.50 -14.11 12.11
CA ASN A 109 -9.30 -13.05 13.08
C ASN A 109 -8.93 -11.73 12.37
N SER A 110 -9.48 -10.61 12.85
CA SER A 110 -9.20 -9.26 12.28
C SER A 110 -7.72 -8.87 12.34
N TRP A 111 -7.01 -9.29 13.39
CA TRP A 111 -5.57 -9.05 13.52
C TRP A 111 -4.74 -9.84 12.50
N PHE A 112 -5.16 -11.08 12.23
CA PHE A 112 -4.58 -11.88 11.17
C PHE A 112 -4.75 -11.22 9.80
N LEU A 113 -5.97 -10.79 9.46
CA LEU A 113 -6.26 -10.10 8.21
C LEU A 113 -5.49 -8.79 8.07
N PHE A 114 -5.33 -8.06 9.16
CA PHE A 114 -4.50 -6.86 9.21
C PHE A 114 -3.03 -7.19 8.89
N ALA A 115 -2.45 -8.20 9.53
CA ALA A 115 -1.08 -8.63 9.26
C ALA A 115 -0.90 -9.09 7.81
N MET A 116 -1.85 -9.86 7.27
CA MET A 116 -1.85 -10.31 5.87
C MET A 116 -1.80 -9.17 4.85
N LEU A 117 -2.44 -8.04 5.15
CA LEU A 117 -2.44 -6.88 4.26
C LEU A 117 -1.18 -6.03 4.45
N VAL A 118 -0.81 -5.78 5.71
CA VAL A 118 0.24 -4.81 6.03
C VAL A 118 1.64 -5.39 5.76
N VAL A 119 1.89 -6.65 6.12
CA VAL A 119 3.25 -7.22 6.01
C VAL A 119 3.73 -7.30 4.56
N PRO A 120 2.99 -7.89 3.59
CA PRO A 120 3.41 -7.88 2.20
C PRO A 120 3.51 -6.47 1.62
N SER A 121 2.55 -5.59 1.98
CA SER A 121 2.56 -4.20 1.51
C SER A 121 3.82 -3.47 1.95
N MET A 122 4.18 -3.53 3.22
CA MET A 122 5.34 -2.81 3.76
C MET A 122 6.66 -3.36 3.22
N THR A 123 6.80 -4.67 3.10
CA THR A 123 8.02 -5.27 2.58
C THR A 123 8.18 -5.04 1.08
N CYS A 124 7.12 -5.15 0.28
CA CYS A 124 7.20 -4.96 -1.17
C CYS A 124 7.19 -3.49 -1.60
N ILE A 125 6.49 -2.60 -0.88
CA ILE A 125 6.52 -1.15 -1.12
C ILE A 125 7.95 -0.60 -1.08
N SER A 126 8.79 -1.12 -0.19
CA SER A 126 10.18 -0.67 -0.04
C SER A 126 11.04 -0.94 -1.28
N SER A 127 10.66 -1.86 -2.15
CA SER A 127 11.37 -2.17 -3.40
C SER A 127 10.61 -1.77 -4.67
N CYS A 128 9.37 -1.27 -4.55
CA CYS A 128 8.54 -0.92 -5.70
C CYS A 128 8.91 0.44 -6.27
N VAL A 129 9.30 0.50 -7.53
CA VAL A 129 9.67 1.75 -8.23
C VAL A 129 8.47 2.67 -8.50
N THR A 130 7.25 2.22 -8.33
CA THR A 130 6.06 3.08 -8.46
C THR A 130 5.80 3.97 -7.25
N GLN A 131 6.56 3.77 -6.17
CA GLN A 131 6.52 4.64 -5.00
C GLN A 131 7.43 5.84 -5.22
N SER A 132 6.92 7.05 -4.97
CA SER A 132 7.63 8.30 -5.26
C SER A 132 8.99 8.40 -4.56
N TRP A 133 9.11 7.95 -3.32
CA TRP A 133 10.38 7.97 -2.58
C TRP A 133 11.42 7.02 -3.19
N ASN A 134 11.02 5.87 -3.72
CA ASN A 134 11.92 4.94 -4.41
C ASN A 134 12.35 5.51 -5.76
N MET A 135 11.45 6.17 -6.50
CA MET A 135 11.81 6.88 -7.73
C MET A 135 12.83 7.97 -7.47
N TRP A 136 12.62 8.80 -6.45
CA TRP A 136 13.58 9.83 -6.06
C TRP A 136 14.94 9.24 -5.66
N ALA A 137 14.93 8.12 -4.92
CA ALA A 137 16.18 7.44 -4.55
C ALA A 137 16.90 6.87 -5.78
N VAL A 138 16.18 6.31 -6.74
CA VAL A 138 16.72 5.78 -8.00
C VAL A 138 17.30 6.91 -8.84
N GLU A 139 16.57 8.03 -9.02
CA GLU A 139 17.02 9.21 -9.75
C GLU A 139 18.24 9.86 -9.09
N TYR A 140 18.21 10.07 -7.78
CA TYR A 140 19.30 10.70 -7.04
C TYR A 140 20.60 9.91 -7.10
N ASN A 141 20.51 8.57 -7.09
CA ASN A 141 21.68 7.69 -7.15
C ASN A 141 22.03 7.26 -8.60
N GLU A 142 21.36 7.81 -9.61
CA GLU A 142 21.56 7.48 -11.02
C GLU A 142 21.47 5.98 -11.31
N LEU A 143 20.57 5.27 -10.58
CA LEU A 143 20.38 3.83 -10.70
C LEU A 143 19.37 3.50 -11.79
N GLU A 144 19.60 2.38 -12.47
CA GLU A 144 18.59 1.84 -13.36
C GLU A 144 17.43 1.23 -12.56
N PRO A 145 16.15 1.62 -12.81
CA PRO A 145 14.98 1.09 -12.09
C PRO A 145 14.89 -0.44 -12.09
N LYS A 146 15.31 -1.06 -13.18
CA LYS A 146 15.36 -2.53 -13.31
C LYS A 146 16.36 -3.17 -12.36
N THR A 147 17.51 -2.57 -12.20
CA THR A 147 18.56 -3.05 -11.27
C THR A 147 18.10 -2.90 -9.82
N PHE A 148 17.45 -1.78 -9.49
CA PHE A 148 16.84 -1.57 -8.18
C PHE A 148 15.81 -2.65 -7.84
N LEU A 149 14.87 -2.95 -8.75
CA LEU A 149 13.89 -4.02 -8.58
C LEU A 149 14.54 -5.40 -8.44
N LYS A 150 15.46 -5.73 -9.35
CA LYS A 150 16.12 -7.05 -9.39
C LYS A 150 16.84 -7.38 -8.08
N ASN A 151 17.45 -6.39 -7.46
CA ASN A 151 18.22 -6.58 -6.23
C ASN A 151 17.34 -6.41 -4.97
N GLY A 152 16.40 -5.48 -4.99
CA GLY A 152 15.55 -5.16 -3.85
C GLY A 152 14.46 -6.19 -3.61
N VAL A 153 13.73 -6.60 -4.63
CA VAL A 153 12.57 -7.50 -4.49
C VAL A 153 12.90 -8.83 -3.80
N PRO A 154 13.97 -9.56 -4.15
CA PRO A 154 14.28 -10.83 -3.46
C PRO A 154 14.57 -10.64 -1.98
N VAL A 155 15.28 -9.57 -1.62
CA VAL A 155 15.64 -9.29 -0.22
C VAL A 155 14.38 -9.00 0.61
N TYR A 156 13.54 -8.06 0.14
CA TYR A 156 12.32 -7.70 0.84
C TYR A 156 11.31 -8.84 0.87
N TRP A 157 11.24 -9.64 -0.19
CA TRP A 157 10.40 -10.83 -0.23
C TRP A 157 10.82 -11.84 0.85
N LEU A 158 12.11 -12.14 0.96
CA LEU A 158 12.64 -13.01 2.02
C LEU A 158 12.36 -12.47 3.42
N CYS A 159 12.40 -11.15 3.62
CA CYS A 159 12.06 -10.52 4.89
C CYS A 159 10.57 -10.70 5.27
N THR A 160 9.68 -10.93 4.32
CA THR A 160 8.26 -11.14 4.58
C THR A 160 8.02 -12.38 5.47
N PHE A 161 8.80 -13.45 5.30
CA PHE A 161 8.63 -14.69 6.04
C PHE A 161 8.86 -14.54 7.55
N PRO A 162 10.02 -14.02 8.02
CA PRO A 162 10.24 -13.85 9.45
C PRO A 162 9.28 -12.81 10.07
N ILE A 163 8.93 -11.74 9.35
CA ILE A 163 8.01 -10.72 9.84
C ILE A 163 6.60 -11.30 9.99
N MET A 164 6.12 -12.05 9.00
CA MET A 164 4.82 -12.72 9.09
C MET A 164 4.83 -13.81 10.17
N GLY A 165 5.94 -14.55 10.31
CA GLY A 165 6.14 -15.54 11.39
C GLY A 165 6.06 -14.90 12.77
N LEU A 166 6.71 -13.77 12.98
CA LEU A 166 6.59 -13.00 14.24
C LEU A 166 5.17 -12.46 14.45
N ALA A 167 4.53 -11.94 13.42
CA ALA A 167 3.16 -11.48 13.49
C ALA A 167 2.20 -12.62 13.87
N SER A 168 2.41 -13.82 13.31
CA SER A 168 1.58 -14.98 13.64
C SER A 168 1.75 -15.44 15.09
N LEU A 169 2.94 -15.32 15.65
CA LEU A 169 3.21 -15.68 17.06
C LEU A 169 2.64 -14.65 18.06
N LEU A 170 2.49 -13.40 17.64
CA LEU A 170 2.08 -12.31 18.54
C LEU A 170 0.58 -11.97 18.44
N LEU A 171 -0.04 -12.23 17.30
CA LEU A 171 -1.39 -11.72 16.98
C LEU A 171 -2.44 -12.82 16.77
N PHE A 172 -2.02 -14.09 16.66
CA PHE A 172 -2.92 -15.25 16.41
C PHE A 172 -2.93 -16.24 17.58
#